data_10b36cd161d3c28e96a68d7d621376bd
#
_entry.id   10b36cd161d3c28e96a68d7d621376bd
#
_cell.length_a   1.000
_cell.length_b   1.000
_cell.length_c   1.000
_cell.angle_alpha   90.00
_cell.angle_beta   90.00
_cell.angle_gamma   90.00
#
_symmetry.space_group_name_H-M   'P 1'
#
loop_
_entity.id
_entity.type
_entity.pdbx_description
1 polymer ?
#
loop_
_entity_poly.entity_id
_entity_poly.type
_entity_poly.pdbx_seq_one_letter_code
_entity_poly.pdbx_strand_id
1 'polypeptide(L)'
;MTRRTKPLRPPATETADTPSGQKHFAVIGAGIAGITCARTLLQAGHRVTVFEKSAGVAGRMATRDSAFGSFDHGAQYFTVRDPRFALALETAKGVSRPWSATTVRVLDTFGRVAAAGL
;
A
#
# COMPACT_ATOMS: atom_id res chain seq x y z
N MET A 1 -17.51 -32.58 5.81
CA MET A 1 -18.14 -31.27 5.55
C MET A 1 -17.49 -30.67 4.29
N THR A 2 -18.08 -30.87 3.14
CA THR A 2 -17.48 -30.54 1.82
C THR A 2 -17.84 -29.10 1.44
N ARG A 3 -16.87 -28.20 1.42
CA ARG A 3 -17.06 -26.83 0.95
C ARG A 3 -17.31 -26.84 -0.57
N ARG A 4 -18.51 -26.53 -0.95
CA ARG A 4 -18.90 -26.30 -2.35
C ARG A 4 -18.28 -24.97 -2.80
N THR A 5 -17.27 -25.02 -3.64
CA THR A 5 -16.73 -23.84 -4.34
C THR A 5 -17.74 -23.40 -5.40
N LYS A 6 -18.25 -22.18 -5.25
CA LYS A 6 -19.12 -21.56 -6.24
C LYS A 6 -18.30 -21.29 -7.51
N PRO A 7 -18.77 -21.67 -8.71
CA PRO A 7 -18.04 -21.42 -9.95
C PRO A 7 -17.91 -19.91 -10.17
N LEU A 8 -16.68 -19.45 -10.47
CA LEU A 8 -16.42 -18.09 -10.90
C LEU A 8 -17.19 -17.83 -12.20
N ARG A 9 -18.09 -16.87 -12.16
CA ARG A 9 -18.75 -16.35 -13.36
C ARG A 9 -17.67 -15.62 -14.19
N PRO A 10 -17.47 -15.95 -15.48
CA PRO A 10 -16.55 -15.19 -16.31
C PRO A 10 -16.99 -13.73 -16.38
N PRO A 11 -16.06 -12.78 -16.36
CA PRO A 11 -16.38 -11.37 -16.49
C PRO A 11 -17.11 -11.14 -17.81
N ALA A 12 -18.22 -10.40 -17.76
CA ALA A 12 -18.94 -9.97 -18.95
C ALA A 12 -17.95 -9.23 -19.87
N THR A 13 -17.90 -9.64 -21.12
CA THR A 13 -17.12 -8.97 -22.17
C THR A 13 -17.82 -7.64 -22.46
N GLU A 14 -17.49 -6.61 -21.71
CA GLU A 14 -17.85 -5.24 -22.08
C GLU A 14 -16.92 -4.81 -23.22
N THR A 15 -17.38 -4.95 -24.44
CA THR A 15 -16.87 -4.22 -25.61
C THR A 15 -17.39 -2.80 -25.54
N ALA A 16 -16.92 -2.02 -24.56
CA ALA A 16 -17.08 -0.57 -24.60
C ALA A 16 -15.97 -0.01 -25.48
N ASP A 17 -16.31 0.84 -26.43
CA ASP A 17 -15.41 1.63 -27.28
C ASP A 17 -14.31 2.24 -26.40
N THR A 18 -13.15 1.60 -26.40
CA THR A 18 -11.99 2.11 -25.68
C THR A 18 -11.40 3.24 -26.52
N PRO A 19 -11.26 4.46 -25.98
CA PRO A 19 -10.61 5.55 -26.72
C PRO A 19 -9.28 5.08 -27.27
N SER A 20 -8.98 5.41 -28.54
CA SER A 20 -7.77 4.95 -29.21
C SER A 20 -6.53 5.31 -28.35
N GLY A 21 -5.79 4.30 -27.87
CA GLY A 21 -4.62 4.47 -27.00
C GLY A 21 -4.85 4.10 -25.52
N GLN A 22 -6.08 3.98 -25.03
CA GLN A 22 -6.33 3.51 -23.66
C GLN A 22 -6.11 1.99 -23.57
N LYS A 23 -5.27 1.57 -22.62
CA LYS A 23 -5.03 0.14 -22.32
C LYS A 23 -5.64 -0.22 -20.97
N HIS A 24 -5.90 -1.50 -20.76
CA HIS A 24 -6.32 -2.03 -19.47
C HIS A 24 -5.17 -2.86 -18.88
N PHE A 25 -4.70 -2.47 -17.69
CA PHE A 25 -3.61 -3.13 -16.99
C PHE A 25 -4.12 -3.91 -15.79
N ALA A 26 -3.55 -5.08 -15.57
CA ALA A 26 -3.70 -5.84 -14.33
C ALA A 26 -2.46 -5.62 -13.48
N VAL A 27 -2.64 -5.15 -12.25
CA VAL A 27 -1.55 -4.99 -11.26
C VAL A 27 -1.74 -6.03 -10.18
N ILE A 28 -0.72 -6.83 -9.92
CA ILE A 28 -0.76 -7.90 -8.92
C ILE A 28 -0.10 -7.42 -7.64
N GLY A 29 -0.90 -7.39 -6.58
CA GLY A 29 -0.51 -6.92 -5.25
C GLY A 29 -0.86 -5.45 -5.00
N ALA A 30 -1.55 -5.19 -3.88
CA ALA A 30 -1.96 -3.86 -3.43
C ALA A 30 -1.05 -3.31 -2.30
N GLY A 31 0.24 -3.65 -2.33
CA GLY A 31 1.26 -2.98 -1.54
C GLY A 31 1.62 -1.62 -2.14
N ILE A 32 2.55 -0.87 -1.51
CA ILE A 32 2.94 0.47 -1.94
C ILE A 32 3.36 0.52 -3.41
N ALA A 33 4.13 -0.46 -3.88
CA ALA A 33 4.59 -0.52 -5.26
C ALA A 33 3.43 -0.70 -6.25
N GLY A 34 2.52 -1.63 -5.97
CA GLY A 34 1.35 -1.90 -6.83
C GLY A 34 0.39 -0.73 -6.88
N ILE A 35 0.09 -0.11 -5.74
CA ILE A 35 -0.78 1.07 -5.68
C ILE A 35 -0.15 2.27 -6.39
N THR A 36 1.15 2.50 -6.23
CA THR A 36 1.87 3.57 -6.93
C THR A 36 1.85 3.35 -8.45
N CYS A 37 2.12 2.12 -8.89
CA CYS A 37 2.04 1.74 -10.30
C CYS A 37 0.62 1.97 -10.86
N ALA A 38 -0.40 1.47 -10.17
CA ALA A 38 -1.80 1.64 -10.56
C ALA A 38 -2.18 3.12 -10.69
N ARG A 39 -1.79 3.94 -9.71
CA ARG A 39 -2.03 5.39 -9.73
C ARG A 39 -1.36 6.05 -10.95
N THR A 40 -0.11 5.73 -11.24
CA THR A 40 0.62 6.28 -12.38
C THR A 40 -0.05 5.92 -13.70
N LEU A 41 -0.48 4.68 -13.85
CA LEU A 41 -1.20 4.22 -15.05
C LEU A 41 -2.57 4.92 -15.20
N LEU A 42 -3.31 5.10 -14.12
CA LEU A 42 -4.57 5.85 -14.12
C LEU A 42 -4.35 7.31 -14.52
N GLN A 43 -3.30 7.96 -14.00
CA GLN A 43 -2.95 9.33 -14.36
C GLN A 43 -2.54 9.47 -15.82
N ALA A 44 -1.98 8.40 -16.42
CA ALA A 44 -1.67 8.31 -17.84
C ALA A 44 -2.90 8.00 -18.73
N GLY A 45 -4.11 7.96 -18.14
CA GLY A 45 -5.36 7.75 -18.89
C GLY A 45 -5.70 6.29 -19.16
N HIS A 46 -5.02 5.35 -18.52
CA HIS A 46 -5.29 3.93 -18.69
C HIS A 46 -6.31 3.39 -17.67
N ARG A 47 -6.92 2.25 -17.98
CA ARG A 47 -7.73 1.48 -17.04
C ARG A 47 -6.83 0.55 -16.23
N VAL A 48 -7.10 0.39 -14.92
CA VAL A 48 -6.29 -0.46 -14.06
C VAL A 48 -7.20 -1.30 -13.17
N THR A 49 -6.88 -2.59 -13.06
CA THR A 49 -7.46 -3.48 -12.07
C THR A 49 -6.33 -3.98 -11.17
N VAL A 50 -6.47 -3.78 -9.87
CA VAL A 50 -5.50 -4.27 -8.88
C VAL A 50 -6.05 -5.55 -8.26
N PHE A 51 -5.23 -6.60 -8.25
CA PHE A 51 -5.55 -7.88 -7.63
C PHE A 51 -4.73 -8.05 -6.36
N GLU A 52 -5.39 -8.24 -5.22
CA GLU A 52 -4.75 -8.47 -3.93
C GLU A 52 -5.20 -9.83 -3.37
N LYS A 53 -4.23 -10.62 -2.89
CA LYS A 53 -4.50 -11.95 -2.34
C LYS A 53 -5.02 -11.92 -0.89
N SER A 54 -4.66 -10.89 -0.14
CA SER A 54 -5.06 -10.71 1.26
C SER A 54 -6.39 -9.97 1.38
N ALA A 55 -7.01 -10.06 2.55
CA ALA A 55 -8.27 -9.37 2.82
C ALA A 55 -8.13 -7.85 2.89
N GLY A 56 -6.91 -7.33 3.11
CA GLY A 56 -6.60 -5.91 3.21
C GLY A 56 -5.52 -5.48 2.22
N VAL A 57 -5.47 -4.19 1.95
CA VAL A 57 -4.45 -3.54 1.11
C VAL A 57 -3.23 -3.11 1.94
N ALA A 58 -2.25 -2.48 1.31
CA ALA A 58 -1.02 -1.93 1.88
C ALA A 58 0.10 -2.93 2.19
N GLY A 59 -0.16 -4.24 2.20
CA GLY A 59 0.88 -5.25 2.38
C GLY A 59 1.72 -5.04 3.66
N ARG A 60 3.04 -4.85 3.55
CA ARG A 60 3.95 -4.62 4.68
C ARG A 60 3.75 -3.27 5.40
N MET A 61 2.94 -2.38 4.86
CA MET A 61 2.52 -1.13 5.50
C MET A 61 1.12 -1.22 6.12
N ALA A 62 0.52 -2.42 6.13
CA ALA A 62 -0.84 -2.59 6.62
C ALA A 62 -0.93 -2.35 8.12
N THR A 63 -1.96 -1.63 8.52
CA THR A 63 -2.37 -1.46 9.91
C THR A 63 -3.24 -2.64 10.32
N ARG A 64 -3.10 -3.11 11.53
CA ARG A 64 -3.92 -4.16 12.11
C ARG A 64 -4.84 -3.58 13.17
N ASP A 65 -6.14 -3.77 12.98
CA ASP A 65 -7.13 -3.40 13.98
C ASP A 65 -7.30 -4.50 15.03
N SER A 66 -7.48 -4.09 16.27
CA SER A 66 -7.77 -4.95 17.41
C SER A 66 -8.80 -4.31 18.33
N ALA A 67 -9.27 -5.06 19.32
CA ALA A 67 -10.18 -4.54 20.35
C ALA A 67 -9.58 -3.37 21.18
N PHE A 68 -8.25 -3.21 21.15
CA PHE A 68 -7.52 -2.18 21.91
C PHE A 68 -7.11 -0.98 21.05
N GLY A 69 -7.33 -1.02 19.72
CA GLY A 69 -6.95 0.02 18.78
C GLY A 69 -6.25 -0.53 17.55
N SER A 70 -5.76 0.38 16.72
CA SER A 70 -5.07 0.09 15.46
C SER A 70 -3.56 0.14 15.67
N PHE A 71 -2.85 -0.85 15.12
CA PHE A 71 -1.40 -0.98 15.26
C PHE A 71 -0.73 -1.17 13.90
N ASP A 72 0.29 -0.38 13.63
CA ASP A 72 1.18 -0.55 12.47
C ASP A 72 2.20 -1.64 12.78
N HIS A 73 1.85 -2.88 12.46
CA HIS A 73 2.66 -4.05 12.81
C HIS A 73 3.80 -4.34 11.83
N GLY A 74 3.84 -3.65 10.71
CA GLY A 74 4.89 -3.75 9.70
C GLY A 74 5.81 -2.52 9.71
N ALA A 75 5.65 -1.63 8.73
CA ALA A 75 6.39 -0.37 8.65
C ALA A 75 5.70 0.69 9.51
N GLN A 76 6.29 1.00 10.66
CA GLN A 76 5.76 1.96 11.63
C GLN A 76 6.03 3.40 11.24
N TYR A 77 7.14 3.66 10.56
CA TYR A 77 7.55 4.97 10.06
C TYR A 77 8.44 4.83 8.82
N PHE A 78 8.71 5.93 8.18
CA PHE A 78 9.65 6.02 7.05
C PHE A 78 10.46 7.32 7.15
N THR A 79 11.63 7.32 6.52
CA THR A 79 12.47 8.51 6.41
C THR A 79 12.44 9.02 4.98
N VAL A 80 12.31 10.33 4.82
CA VAL A 80 12.29 10.99 3.51
C VAL A 80 13.71 11.45 3.18
N ARG A 81 14.40 10.72 2.31
CA ARG A 81 15.77 11.06 1.88
C ARG A 81 15.83 11.48 0.41
N ASP A 82 14.92 10.99 -0.41
CA ASP A 82 14.85 11.27 -1.85
C ASP A 82 13.85 12.41 -2.10
N PRO A 83 14.25 13.52 -2.76
CA PRO A 83 13.36 14.64 -3.09
C PRO A 83 12.12 14.22 -3.90
N ARG A 84 12.23 13.20 -4.74
CA ARG A 84 11.09 12.68 -5.52
C ARG A 84 10.07 12.01 -4.60
N PHE A 85 10.53 11.36 -3.53
CA PHE A 85 9.65 10.79 -2.53
C PHE A 85 8.96 11.87 -1.70
N ALA A 86 9.66 12.97 -1.38
CA ALA A 86 9.05 14.14 -0.74
C ALA A 86 7.89 14.68 -1.58
N LEU A 87 8.11 14.89 -2.89
CA LEU A 87 7.07 15.34 -3.82
C LEU A 87 5.88 14.35 -3.90
N ALA A 88 6.16 13.05 -3.90
CA ALA A 88 5.10 12.05 -3.89
C ALA A 88 4.23 12.13 -2.63
N LEU A 89 4.83 12.40 -1.46
CA LEU A 89 4.11 12.58 -0.20
C LEU A 89 3.23 13.84 -0.20
N GLU A 90 3.65 14.92 -0.84
CA GLU A 90 2.83 16.12 -0.98
C GLU A 90 1.50 15.86 -1.70
N THR A 91 1.48 14.89 -2.60
CA THR A 91 0.24 14.48 -3.29
C THR A 91 -0.71 13.68 -2.41
N ALA A 92 -0.26 13.23 -1.23
CA ALA A 92 -1.01 12.46 -0.25
C ALA A 92 -1.14 13.24 1.07
N LYS A 93 -1.42 14.55 0.99
CA LYS A 93 -1.58 15.42 2.16
C LYS A 93 -2.65 14.89 3.12
N GLY A 94 -2.35 14.94 4.41
CA GLY A 94 -3.28 14.53 5.46
C GLY A 94 -3.20 13.05 5.87
N VAL A 95 -2.50 12.19 5.10
CA VAL A 95 -2.32 10.77 5.45
C VAL A 95 -0.97 10.47 6.10
N SER A 96 -0.03 11.41 6.05
CA SER A 96 1.25 11.34 6.74
C SER A 96 1.55 12.63 7.48
N ARG A 97 2.27 12.53 8.58
CA ARG A 97 2.70 13.66 9.40
C ARG A 97 4.09 13.40 9.98
N PRO A 98 4.87 14.45 10.23
CA PRO A 98 6.14 14.29 10.94
C PRO A 98 5.93 13.62 12.30
N TRP A 99 6.81 12.70 12.63
CA TRP A 99 6.81 12.09 13.95
C TRP A 99 7.46 13.08 14.94
N SER A 100 6.71 13.48 15.95
CA SER A 100 7.11 14.50 16.93
C SER A 100 7.77 13.92 18.20
N ALA A 101 8.29 12.70 18.14
CA ALA A 101 9.01 12.13 19.27
C ALA A 101 10.28 12.94 19.59
N THR A 102 10.40 13.38 20.83
CA THR A 102 11.59 14.14 21.32
C THR A 102 12.79 13.22 21.57
N THR A 103 12.54 11.93 21.78
CA THR A 103 13.60 10.94 22.01
C THR A 103 13.19 9.62 21.38
N VAL A 104 14.09 9.04 20.59
CA VAL A 104 13.95 7.70 20.04
C VAL A 104 15.05 6.81 20.60
N ARG A 105 14.70 5.64 21.12
CA ARG A 105 15.66 4.64 21.58
C ARG A 105 15.42 3.36 20.78
N VAL A 106 16.50 2.81 20.26
CA VAL A 106 16.49 1.49 19.63
C VAL A 106 16.91 0.48 20.67
N LEU A 107 16.09 -0.52 20.89
CA LEU A 107 16.37 -1.62 21.80
C LEU A 107 16.82 -2.86 21.01
N ASP A 108 17.80 -3.59 21.51
CA ASP A 108 18.14 -4.90 21.00
C ASP A 108 17.12 -5.96 21.44
N THR A 109 17.29 -7.19 21.00
CA THR A 109 16.41 -8.31 21.34
C THR A 109 16.35 -8.64 22.85
N PHE A 110 17.27 -8.09 23.64
CA PHE A 110 17.35 -8.25 25.10
C PHE A 110 16.81 -7.00 25.85
N GLY A 111 16.26 -6.03 25.13
CA GLY A 111 15.75 -4.79 25.72
C GLY A 111 16.82 -3.77 26.14
N ARG A 112 18.07 -3.94 25.73
CA ARG A 112 19.15 -2.99 26.00
C ARG A 112 19.14 -1.90 24.94
N VAL A 113 19.48 -0.68 25.33
CA VAL A 113 19.60 0.44 24.40
C VAL A 113 20.77 0.15 23.45
N ALA A 114 20.46 -0.14 22.18
CA ALA A 114 21.47 -0.15 21.13
C ALA A 114 21.90 1.31 20.90
N ALA A 115 23.22 1.51 20.64
CA ALA A 115 23.76 2.85 20.45
C ALA A 115 22.91 3.65 19.44
N ALA A 116 22.47 4.82 19.82
CA ALA A 116 21.68 5.71 18.98
C ALA A 116 22.58 6.22 17.84
N GLY A 117 22.52 5.53 16.71
CA GLY A 117 23.03 6.03 15.44
C GLY A 117 21.83 6.55 14.63
N LEU A 118 21.59 7.83 14.67
CA LEU A 118 20.79 8.56 13.69
C LEU A 118 21.70 9.17 12.65
#